data_fbae93b8c7a2f22f0b8c2fefd78e1536
#
_entry.id   fbae93b8c7a2f22f0b8c2fefd78e1536
#
_cell.length_a   1.000
_cell.length_b   1.000
_cell.length_c   1.000
_cell.angle_alpha   90.00
_cell.angle_beta   90.00
_cell.angle_gamma   90.00
#
_symmetry.space_group_name_H-M   'P 1'
#
loop_
_entity.id
_entity.type
_entity.pdbx_description
1 polymer ?
#
loop_
_entity_poly.entity_id
_entity_poly.type
_entity_poly.pdbx_seq_one_letter_code
_entity_poly.pdbx_strand_id
1 'polypeptide(L)'
;MVKTVVILGAAYGGLGVAHRLLKYTRQTEEDIRVILVSKTTHFYWNLASVRAVVPGIVKDEQIFQPIESGFASYPKESFEFVLGTATGLDMHRKAALVSTPSGPRSLPYDYLVLATGTRSASPDMPWKSANSHEETIDLLHETAEKVKAARHIVLAGAGPTGVECAAEIRFEYKDKEVVLLSAHEEILAGDTIAKGVESEIARLGVQVKRNARVKSSRPLPDGRTEVKLANGEVITTDLYLPTMGLVPNTEYLDVKLLDERNYVSVDECLRVKGADNIWACGDIVASARAGFFLADKQAAGVVKNIELAIKGKNQLAIKGMPVDVFFCCTGRNRGAGRIGWVKVPSLFVWTVKGKTLGAHWTQKYTNGTYW
;
A
#
# COMPACT_ATOMS: atom_id res chain seq x y z
N MET A 1 2.45 -18.79 30.30
CA MET A 1 1.93 -19.43 29.05
C MET A 1 2.25 -18.50 27.88
N VAL A 2 2.87 -19.02 26.84
CA VAL A 2 3.21 -18.25 25.62
C VAL A 2 1.95 -17.70 24.98
N LYS A 3 1.94 -16.39 24.72
CA LYS A 3 0.86 -15.69 24.03
C LYS A 3 1.17 -15.64 22.54
N THR A 4 0.32 -16.24 21.73
CA THR A 4 0.49 -16.26 20.28
C THR A 4 -0.25 -15.10 19.64
N VAL A 5 0.49 -14.23 18.92
CA VAL A 5 -0.05 -13.17 18.10
C VAL A 5 0.07 -13.58 16.63
N VAL A 6 -1.07 -13.81 15.96
CA VAL A 6 -1.11 -14.06 14.52
C VAL A 6 -1.33 -12.73 13.78
N ILE A 7 -0.54 -12.50 12.73
CA ILE A 7 -0.64 -11.29 11.90
C ILE A 7 -0.88 -11.73 10.46
N LEU A 8 -2.02 -11.33 9.89
CA LEU A 8 -2.37 -11.62 8.51
C LEU A 8 -1.99 -10.44 7.60
N GLY A 9 -0.94 -10.63 6.80
CA GLY A 9 -0.39 -9.61 5.91
C GLY A 9 0.96 -9.06 6.39
N ALA A 10 1.96 -9.04 5.50
CA ALA A 10 3.33 -8.60 5.78
C ALA A 10 3.75 -7.41 4.92
N ALA A 11 2.85 -6.41 4.77
CA ALA A 11 3.19 -5.10 4.25
C ALA A 11 3.45 -4.11 5.41
N TYR A 12 3.29 -2.81 5.17
CA TYR A 12 3.63 -1.76 6.14
C TYR A 12 3.02 -1.98 7.54
N GLY A 13 1.72 -2.26 7.62
CA GLY A 13 1.06 -2.49 8.91
C GLY A 13 1.57 -3.75 9.61
N GLY A 14 1.56 -4.89 8.90
CA GLY A 14 1.92 -6.17 9.50
C GLY A 14 3.39 -6.26 9.92
N LEU A 15 4.33 -5.82 9.09
CA LEU A 15 5.75 -5.73 9.47
C LEU A 15 5.96 -4.80 10.67
N GLY A 16 5.28 -3.64 10.65
CA GLY A 16 5.35 -2.68 11.75
C GLY A 16 4.84 -3.24 13.08
N VAL A 17 3.79 -4.07 13.07
CA VAL A 17 3.31 -4.78 14.25
C VAL A 17 4.28 -5.88 14.67
N ALA A 18 4.70 -6.75 13.74
CA ALA A 18 5.56 -7.90 14.04
C ALA A 18 6.88 -7.48 14.70
N HIS A 19 7.60 -6.53 14.08
CA HIS A 19 8.87 -6.06 14.61
C HIS A 19 8.73 -5.36 15.97
N ARG A 20 7.70 -4.53 16.16
CA ARG A 20 7.49 -3.85 17.46
C ARG A 20 7.15 -4.84 18.57
N LEU A 21 6.32 -5.85 18.30
CA LEU A 21 6.03 -6.90 19.28
C LEU A 21 7.31 -7.65 19.68
N LEU A 22 8.11 -8.07 18.72
CA LEU A 22 9.34 -8.84 18.97
C LEU A 22 10.45 -7.98 19.59
N LYS A 23 10.56 -6.70 19.21
CA LYS A 23 11.64 -5.82 19.66
C LYS A 23 11.36 -5.17 21.01
N TYR A 24 10.11 -4.78 21.27
CA TYR A 24 9.76 -4.00 22.46
C TYR A 24 8.87 -4.76 23.44
N THR A 25 7.75 -5.30 22.97
CA THR A 25 6.79 -5.97 23.86
C THR A 25 7.40 -7.23 24.48
N ARG A 26 8.15 -8.01 23.71
CA ARG A 26 8.81 -9.21 24.18
C ARG A 26 9.86 -8.94 25.27
N GLN A 27 10.44 -7.75 25.37
CA GLN A 27 11.36 -7.41 26.46
C GLN A 27 10.67 -7.31 27.82
N THR A 28 9.38 -7.03 27.84
CA THR A 28 8.57 -6.91 29.06
C THR A 28 7.63 -8.08 29.29
N GLU A 29 7.32 -8.81 28.23
CA GLU A 29 6.41 -9.96 28.18
C GLU A 29 7.16 -11.10 27.45
N GLU A 30 8.00 -11.84 28.18
CA GLU A 30 8.93 -12.84 27.61
C GLU A 30 8.26 -13.96 26.83
N ASP A 31 6.99 -14.24 27.13
CA ASP A 31 6.20 -15.33 26.55
C ASP A 31 5.38 -14.91 25.31
N ILE A 32 5.91 -14.04 24.43
CA ILE A 32 5.23 -13.69 23.16
C ILE A 32 5.85 -14.48 22.00
N ARG A 33 4.96 -15.10 21.20
CA ARG A 33 5.25 -15.67 19.88
C ARG A 33 4.46 -14.93 18.81
N VAL A 34 5.13 -14.56 17.72
CA VAL A 34 4.52 -13.90 16.55
C VAL A 34 4.51 -14.87 15.38
N ILE A 35 3.35 -15.08 14.76
CA ILE A 35 3.20 -15.79 13.49
C ILE A 35 2.79 -14.77 12.44
N LEU A 36 3.66 -14.51 11.46
CA LEU A 36 3.44 -13.57 10.39
C LEU A 36 3.08 -14.31 9.10
N VAL A 37 1.88 -14.08 8.59
CA VAL A 37 1.37 -14.70 7.37
C VAL A 37 1.49 -13.72 6.20
N SER A 38 2.04 -14.18 5.08
CA SER A 38 2.12 -13.40 3.85
C SER A 38 1.87 -14.28 2.63
N LYS A 39 1.16 -13.76 1.64
CA LYS A 39 1.01 -14.43 0.32
C LYS A 39 2.27 -14.31 -0.54
N THR A 40 3.22 -13.45 -0.18
CA THR A 40 4.48 -13.21 -0.89
C THR A 40 5.66 -13.44 0.03
N THR A 41 6.77 -13.93 -0.51
CA THR A 41 8.04 -14.14 0.20
C THR A 41 8.78 -12.83 0.48
N HIS A 42 8.46 -11.78 -0.28
CA HIS A 42 9.14 -10.49 -0.22
C HIS A 42 8.19 -9.36 0.14
N PHE A 43 8.69 -8.43 0.91
CA PHE A 43 8.08 -7.13 1.10
C PHE A 43 8.30 -6.28 -0.14
N TYR A 44 7.25 -5.64 -0.63
CA TYR A 44 7.28 -4.73 -1.77
C TYR A 44 7.08 -3.28 -1.31
N TRP A 45 8.10 -2.44 -1.55
CA TRP A 45 8.00 -1.00 -1.35
C TRP A 45 7.22 -0.35 -2.51
N ASN A 46 5.94 -0.59 -2.56
CA ASN A 46 5.07 -0.22 -3.68
C ASN A 46 4.92 1.30 -3.89
N LEU A 47 5.33 2.14 -2.94
CA LEU A 47 5.39 3.60 -3.13
C LEU A 47 6.34 4.01 -4.25
N ALA A 48 7.36 3.20 -4.54
CA ALA A 48 8.29 3.44 -5.63
C ALA A 48 7.85 2.81 -6.96
N SER A 49 6.73 2.09 -7.02
CA SER A 49 6.21 1.47 -8.26
C SER A 49 6.04 2.48 -9.39
N VAL A 50 5.59 3.69 -9.08
CA VAL A 50 5.38 4.77 -10.05
C VAL A 50 6.67 5.21 -10.78
N ARG A 51 7.85 4.97 -10.18
CA ARG A 51 9.16 5.19 -10.78
C ARG A 51 9.73 3.92 -11.37
N ALA A 52 9.45 2.79 -10.76
CA ALA A 52 9.97 1.50 -11.20
C ALA A 52 9.36 1.03 -12.53
N VAL A 53 8.18 1.54 -12.92
CA VAL A 53 7.63 1.37 -14.27
C VAL A 53 8.37 2.19 -15.35
N VAL A 54 9.41 2.94 -14.98
CA VAL A 54 10.35 3.55 -15.93
C VAL A 54 11.62 2.70 -15.95
N PRO A 55 11.93 2.01 -17.06
CA PRO A 55 13.03 1.04 -17.13
C PRO A 55 14.38 1.60 -16.68
N GLY A 56 15.11 0.82 -15.88
CA GLY A 56 16.49 1.12 -15.48
C GLY A 56 16.64 2.17 -14.36
N ILE A 57 15.54 2.71 -13.82
CA ILE A 57 15.62 3.78 -12.82
C ILE A 57 15.63 3.25 -11.39
N VAL A 58 14.91 2.17 -11.13
CA VAL A 58 14.86 1.51 -9.82
C VAL A 58 15.23 0.05 -10.01
N LYS A 59 16.16 -0.44 -9.19
CA LYS A 59 16.52 -1.87 -9.18
C LYS A 59 15.57 -2.63 -8.26
N ASP A 60 15.29 -3.87 -8.57
CA ASP A 60 14.36 -4.71 -7.80
C ASP A 60 14.78 -4.83 -6.33
N GLU A 61 16.09 -4.97 -6.05
CA GLU A 61 16.61 -5.09 -4.69
C GLU A 61 16.40 -3.81 -3.84
N GLN A 62 16.12 -2.68 -4.47
CA GLN A 62 15.80 -1.44 -3.75
C GLN A 62 14.37 -1.41 -3.22
N ILE A 63 13.46 -2.17 -3.85
CA ILE A 63 12.03 -2.14 -3.54
C ILE A 63 11.45 -3.48 -3.11
N PHE A 64 12.19 -4.58 -3.33
CA PHE A 64 11.84 -5.90 -2.82
C PHE A 64 12.87 -6.39 -1.82
N GLN A 65 12.43 -6.88 -0.68
CA GLN A 65 13.30 -7.45 0.35
C GLN A 65 12.66 -8.72 0.92
N PRO A 66 13.44 -9.81 1.11
CA PRO A 66 12.90 -11.05 1.66
C PRO A 66 12.43 -10.84 3.10
N ILE A 67 11.18 -11.26 3.39
CA ILE A 67 10.55 -11.03 4.68
C ILE A 67 11.21 -11.89 5.77
N GLU A 68 11.30 -13.19 5.56
CA GLU A 68 11.73 -14.15 6.59
C GLU A 68 13.13 -13.84 7.11
N SER A 69 14.08 -13.54 6.23
CA SER A 69 15.45 -13.17 6.62
C SER A 69 15.52 -11.87 7.42
N GLY A 70 14.55 -10.99 7.27
CA GLY A 70 14.45 -9.76 8.04
C GLY A 70 14.20 -9.99 9.55
N PHE A 71 13.76 -11.19 9.92
CA PHE A 71 13.50 -11.58 11.30
C PHE A 71 14.60 -12.46 11.92
N ALA A 72 15.69 -12.71 11.20
CA ALA A 72 16.78 -13.60 11.65
C ALA A 72 17.47 -13.15 12.95
N SER A 73 17.33 -11.90 13.36
CA SER A 73 17.87 -11.37 14.62
C SER A 73 17.05 -11.75 15.86
N TYR A 74 15.82 -12.24 15.67
CA TYR A 74 14.97 -12.65 16.78
C TYR A 74 15.13 -14.15 17.10
N PRO A 75 14.87 -14.58 18.35
CA PRO A 75 14.88 -16.00 18.70
C PRO A 75 13.89 -16.80 17.86
N LYS A 76 14.32 -17.96 17.37
CA LYS A 76 13.51 -18.80 16.46
C LYS A 76 12.18 -19.24 17.08
N GLU A 77 12.14 -19.46 18.37
CA GLU A 77 10.94 -19.85 19.11
C GLU A 77 9.90 -18.72 19.21
N SER A 78 10.33 -17.45 19.05
CA SER A 78 9.47 -16.28 19.16
C SER A 78 8.85 -15.83 17.83
N PHE A 79 9.31 -16.35 16.70
CA PHE A 79 8.85 -15.92 15.39
C PHE A 79 8.66 -17.10 14.43
N GLU A 80 7.56 -17.08 13.68
CA GLU A 80 7.30 -17.98 12.57
C GLU A 80 6.80 -17.17 11.36
N PHE A 81 7.44 -17.38 10.21
CA PHE A 81 6.94 -16.88 8.92
C PHE A 81 6.12 -17.98 8.23
N VAL A 82 4.93 -17.65 7.79
CA VAL A 82 4.04 -18.55 7.05
C VAL A 82 3.74 -17.96 5.69
N LEU A 83 4.31 -18.56 4.65
CA LEU A 83 3.91 -18.25 3.28
C LEU A 83 2.52 -18.83 3.03
N GLY A 84 1.53 -17.96 2.82
CA GLY A 84 0.15 -18.41 2.63
C GLY A 84 -0.85 -17.26 2.53
N THR A 85 -2.05 -17.61 2.13
CA THR A 85 -3.17 -16.67 1.96
C THR A 85 -4.26 -17.00 2.99
N ALA A 86 -4.73 -15.98 3.70
CA ALA A 86 -5.87 -16.11 4.61
C ALA A 86 -7.14 -16.51 3.84
N THR A 87 -7.81 -17.57 4.28
CA THR A 87 -8.99 -18.13 3.62
C THR A 87 -10.22 -18.14 4.52
N GLY A 88 -10.06 -17.86 5.81
CA GLY A 88 -11.15 -17.79 6.75
C GLY A 88 -10.72 -17.40 8.16
N LEU A 89 -11.70 -17.13 9.00
CA LEU A 89 -11.50 -16.79 10.41
C LEU A 89 -12.57 -17.51 11.25
N ASP A 90 -12.11 -18.42 12.12
CA ASP A 90 -12.95 -19.03 13.16
C ASP A 90 -12.75 -18.27 14.49
N MET A 91 -13.62 -17.30 14.75
CA MET A 91 -13.54 -16.49 15.96
C MET A 91 -13.88 -17.28 17.22
N HIS A 92 -14.72 -18.30 17.10
CA HIS A 92 -15.14 -19.13 18.25
C HIS A 92 -13.97 -20.01 18.73
N ARG A 93 -13.25 -20.62 17.79
CA ARG A 93 -12.05 -21.44 18.10
C ARG A 93 -10.78 -20.61 18.20
N LYS A 94 -10.84 -19.31 17.94
CA LYS A 94 -9.71 -18.39 17.85
C LYS A 94 -8.64 -18.92 16.90
N ALA A 95 -9.01 -19.18 15.66
CA ALA A 95 -8.11 -19.73 14.65
C ALA A 95 -8.22 -18.98 13.33
N ALA A 96 -7.08 -18.58 12.76
CA ALA A 96 -7.00 -18.07 11.40
C ALA A 96 -6.75 -19.24 10.44
N LEU A 97 -7.55 -19.34 9.37
CA LEU A 97 -7.43 -20.38 8.36
C LEU A 97 -6.58 -19.83 7.21
N VAL A 98 -5.56 -20.58 6.81
CA VAL A 98 -4.58 -20.15 5.83
C VAL A 98 -4.34 -21.28 4.82
N SER A 99 -4.41 -20.97 3.54
CA SER A 99 -3.94 -21.84 2.46
C SER A 99 -2.44 -21.61 2.26
N THR A 100 -1.64 -22.68 2.36
CA THR A 100 -0.19 -22.65 2.15
C THR A 100 0.19 -23.57 0.98
N PRO A 101 1.39 -23.47 0.40
CA PRO A 101 1.86 -24.39 -0.64
C PRO A 101 1.86 -25.88 -0.20
N SER A 102 2.00 -26.14 1.11
CA SER A 102 1.97 -27.50 1.68
C SER A 102 0.56 -27.96 2.11
N GLY A 103 -0.47 -27.14 1.83
CA GLY A 103 -1.86 -27.43 2.18
C GLY A 103 -2.46 -26.45 3.19
N PRO A 104 -3.72 -26.63 3.57
CA PRO A 104 -4.40 -25.75 4.51
C PRO A 104 -3.84 -25.89 5.92
N ARG A 105 -3.71 -24.74 6.61
CA ARG A 105 -3.30 -24.66 8.01
C ARG A 105 -4.34 -23.90 8.83
N SER A 106 -4.54 -24.33 10.07
CA SER A 106 -5.28 -23.61 11.10
C SER A 106 -4.28 -23.05 12.11
N LEU A 107 -4.24 -21.73 12.27
CA LEU A 107 -3.30 -21.03 13.14
C LEU A 107 -4.06 -20.52 14.38
N PRO A 108 -3.97 -21.20 15.53
CA PRO A 108 -4.57 -20.73 16.77
C PRO A 108 -3.87 -19.45 17.25
N TYR A 109 -4.65 -18.54 17.85
CA TYR A 109 -4.14 -17.27 18.37
C TYR A 109 -4.75 -16.90 19.72
N ASP A 110 -3.98 -16.22 20.56
CA ASP A 110 -4.49 -15.44 21.68
C ASP A 110 -4.97 -14.06 21.16
N TYR A 111 -4.20 -13.47 20.24
CA TYR A 111 -4.45 -12.18 19.61
C TYR A 111 -4.24 -12.25 18.10
N LEU A 112 -5.05 -11.52 17.35
CA LEU A 112 -5.00 -11.50 15.89
C LEU A 112 -4.91 -10.06 15.37
N VAL A 113 -4.08 -9.86 14.34
CA VAL A 113 -4.00 -8.59 13.62
C VAL A 113 -4.33 -8.79 12.14
N LEU A 114 -5.36 -8.10 11.66
CA LEU A 114 -5.74 -8.06 10.26
C LEU A 114 -4.99 -6.91 9.58
N ALA A 115 -4.04 -7.24 8.70
CA ALA A 115 -3.18 -6.29 7.99
C ALA A 115 -3.03 -6.65 6.50
N THR A 116 -4.04 -7.34 5.91
CA THR A 116 -4.04 -7.81 4.51
C THR A 116 -4.15 -6.67 3.49
N GLY A 117 -4.47 -5.46 3.94
CA GLY A 117 -4.46 -4.25 3.13
C GLY A 117 -5.47 -4.25 1.98
N THR A 118 -5.06 -3.65 0.86
CA THR A 118 -5.86 -3.54 -0.36
C THR A 118 -5.06 -4.02 -1.57
N ARG A 119 -5.77 -4.42 -2.63
CA ARG A 119 -5.22 -4.64 -3.97
C ARG A 119 -5.70 -3.56 -4.94
N SER A 120 -5.02 -3.44 -6.07
CA SER A 120 -5.50 -2.65 -7.20
C SER A 120 -6.80 -3.25 -7.75
N ALA A 121 -7.75 -2.39 -8.14
CA ALA A 121 -8.94 -2.84 -8.87
C ALA A 121 -8.59 -3.39 -10.27
N SER A 122 -7.46 -2.99 -10.82
CA SER A 122 -6.87 -3.54 -12.04
C SER A 122 -5.75 -4.49 -11.65
N PRO A 123 -5.97 -5.81 -11.70
CA PRO A 123 -5.02 -6.82 -11.19
C PRO A 123 -3.72 -6.90 -12.01
N ASP A 124 -3.75 -6.43 -13.25
CA ASP A 124 -2.62 -6.35 -14.19
C ASP A 124 -1.73 -5.12 -13.99
N MET A 125 -1.92 -4.38 -12.88
CA MET A 125 -1.14 -3.18 -12.56
C MET A 125 -0.25 -3.38 -11.33
N PRO A 126 1.03 -2.92 -11.37
CA PRO A 126 1.99 -3.17 -10.31
C PRO A 126 1.91 -2.20 -9.11
N TRP A 127 0.77 -1.51 -8.92
CA TRP A 127 0.63 -0.54 -7.82
C TRP A 127 0.53 -1.16 -6.43
N LYS A 128 0.22 -2.46 -6.37
CA LYS A 128 0.16 -3.29 -5.15
C LYS A 128 0.74 -4.67 -5.48
N SER A 129 1.09 -5.44 -4.43
CA SER A 129 1.57 -6.82 -4.61
C SER A 129 0.51 -7.70 -5.28
N ALA A 130 0.93 -8.48 -6.27
CA ALA A 130 0.17 -9.54 -6.90
C ALA A 130 0.03 -10.78 -5.97
N ASN A 131 -0.23 -11.96 -6.51
CA ASN A 131 -0.41 -13.15 -5.70
C ASN A 131 0.90 -13.79 -5.23
N SER A 132 2.01 -13.52 -5.93
CA SER A 132 3.35 -13.92 -5.53
C SER A 132 4.36 -12.78 -5.71
N HIS A 133 5.58 -13.00 -5.26
CA HIS A 133 6.71 -12.11 -5.50
C HIS A 133 7.06 -12.04 -6.98
N GLU A 134 7.16 -13.20 -7.61
CA GLU A 134 7.50 -13.37 -9.02
C GLU A 134 6.47 -12.67 -9.92
N GLU A 135 5.18 -12.94 -9.69
CA GLU A 135 4.09 -12.27 -10.42
C GLU A 135 4.16 -10.73 -10.25
N THR A 136 4.54 -10.24 -9.08
CA THR A 136 4.68 -8.79 -8.84
C THR A 136 5.82 -8.19 -9.65
N ILE A 137 6.97 -8.88 -9.73
CA ILE A 137 8.13 -8.46 -10.53
C ILE A 137 7.76 -8.50 -12.02
N ASP A 138 7.15 -9.58 -12.48
CA ASP A 138 6.76 -9.75 -13.89
C ASP A 138 5.82 -8.62 -14.33
N LEU A 139 4.77 -8.33 -13.54
CA LEU A 139 3.87 -7.21 -13.80
C LEU A 139 4.60 -5.86 -13.86
N LEU A 140 5.57 -5.65 -12.97
CA LEU A 140 6.35 -4.41 -12.93
C LEU A 140 7.20 -4.27 -14.20
N HIS A 141 7.93 -5.32 -14.57
CA HIS A 141 8.80 -5.34 -15.74
C HIS A 141 8.02 -5.26 -17.04
N GLU A 142 6.91 -6.01 -17.16
CA GLU A 142 6.02 -5.93 -18.32
C GLU A 142 5.44 -4.52 -18.49
N THR A 143 5.01 -3.89 -17.37
CA THR A 143 4.51 -2.52 -17.39
C THR A 143 5.60 -1.56 -17.84
N ALA A 144 6.84 -1.74 -17.35
CA ALA A 144 7.98 -0.92 -17.73
C ALA A 144 8.31 -1.04 -19.23
N GLU A 145 8.31 -2.23 -19.80
CA GLU A 145 8.53 -2.41 -21.24
C GLU A 145 7.37 -1.82 -22.08
N LYS A 146 6.11 -1.95 -21.63
CA LYS A 146 4.97 -1.28 -22.27
C LYS A 146 5.11 0.25 -22.22
N VAL A 147 5.55 0.83 -21.08
CA VAL A 147 5.83 2.27 -20.95
C VAL A 147 6.93 2.69 -21.91
N LYS A 148 8.00 1.89 -22.06
CA LYS A 148 9.10 2.17 -22.98
C LYS A 148 8.65 2.16 -24.44
N ALA A 149 7.82 1.21 -24.84
CA ALA A 149 7.36 1.03 -26.23
C ALA A 149 6.30 2.07 -26.64
N ALA A 150 5.40 2.45 -25.75
CA ALA A 150 4.27 3.33 -26.05
C ALA A 150 4.71 4.75 -26.37
N ARG A 151 4.05 5.40 -27.33
CA ARG A 151 4.21 6.83 -27.65
C ARG A 151 3.11 7.69 -27.01
N HIS A 152 1.88 7.21 -27.05
CA HIS A 152 0.73 7.83 -26.41
C HIS A 152 0.28 7.01 -25.20
N ILE A 153 0.32 7.60 -24.01
CA ILE A 153 0.02 6.94 -22.74
C ILE A 153 -1.10 7.68 -22.02
N VAL A 154 -2.16 6.97 -21.68
CA VAL A 154 -3.28 7.51 -20.90
C VAL A 154 -3.25 6.89 -19.49
N LEU A 155 -3.15 7.76 -18.49
CA LEU A 155 -3.30 7.36 -17.08
C LEU A 155 -4.70 7.77 -16.60
N ALA A 156 -5.43 6.84 -15.98
CA ALA A 156 -6.72 7.15 -15.38
C ALA A 156 -6.63 7.16 -13.86
N GLY A 157 -7.03 8.30 -13.28
CA GLY A 157 -6.94 8.56 -11.84
C GLY A 157 -5.88 9.59 -11.50
N ALA A 158 -6.32 10.81 -11.20
CA ALA A 158 -5.46 11.94 -10.87
C ALA A 158 -5.19 12.05 -9.35
N GLY A 159 -5.12 10.91 -8.65
CA GLY A 159 -4.59 10.77 -7.30
C GLY A 159 -3.05 10.77 -7.29
N PRO A 160 -2.41 10.62 -6.11
CA PRO A 160 -0.94 10.65 -6.00
C PRO A 160 -0.24 9.66 -6.94
N THR A 161 -0.72 8.42 -7.03
CA THR A 161 -0.13 7.38 -7.89
C THR A 161 -0.13 7.80 -9.36
N GLY A 162 -1.28 8.25 -9.89
CA GLY A 162 -1.37 8.65 -11.29
C GLY A 162 -0.55 9.88 -11.61
N VAL A 163 -0.58 10.89 -10.74
CA VAL A 163 0.20 12.12 -10.90
C VAL A 163 1.70 11.83 -10.88
N GLU A 164 2.17 11.07 -9.90
CA GLU A 164 3.59 10.72 -9.77
C GLU A 164 4.06 9.84 -10.93
N CYS A 165 3.25 8.85 -11.35
CA CYS A 165 3.55 7.99 -12.50
C CYS A 165 3.65 8.80 -13.81
N ALA A 166 2.66 9.66 -14.10
CA ALA A 166 2.69 10.53 -15.28
C ALA A 166 3.92 11.44 -15.28
N ALA A 167 4.26 12.00 -14.12
CA ALA A 167 5.44 12.84 -13.95
C ALA A 167 6.77 12.08 -14.16
N GLU A 168 6.90 10.86 -13.63
CA GLU A 168 8.09 10.03 -13.82
C GLU A 168 8.28 9.64 -15.29
N ILE A 169 7.20 9.24 -15.98
CA ILE A 169 7.24 8.91 -17.41
C ILE A 169 7.67 10.13 -18.23
N ARG A 170 7.06 11.29 -18.02
CA ARG A 170 7.40 12.52 -18.76
C ARG A 170 8.75 13.11 -18.38
N PHE A 171 9.23 12.84 -17.16
CA PHE A 171 10.57 13.24 -16.75
C PHE A 171 11.64 12.50 -17.58
N GLU A 172 11.44 11.21 -17.80
CA GLU A 172 12.35 10.37 -18.60
C GLU A 172 12.17 10.55 -20.10
N TYR A 173 10.95 10.44 -20.58
CA TYR A 173 10.62 10.42 -22.01
C TYR A 173 9.97 11.73 -22.44
N LYS A 174 10.79 12.64 -23.01
CA LYS A 174 10.31 13.97 -23.44
C LYS A 174 9.50 13.94 -24.73
N ASP A 175 9.61 12.87 -25.50
CA ASP A 175 8.95 12.65 -26.79
C ASP A 175 7.58 11.96 -26.68
N LYS A 176 7.27 11.36 -25.52
CA LYS A 176 5.98 10.69 -25.33
C LYS A 176 4.84 11.67 -25.01
N GLU A 177 3.68 11.40 -25.56
CA GLU A 177 2.45 12.06 -25.16
C GLU A 177 1.83 11.36 -23.96
N VAL A 178 1.65 12.10 -22.86
CA VAL A 178 1.09 11.56 -21.60
C VAL A 178 -0.10 12.38 -21.18
N VAL A 179 -1.26 11.70 -21.11
CA VAL A 179 -2.54 12.27 -20.72
C VAL A 179 -2.98 11.70 -19.38
N LEU A 180 -3.22 12.57 -18.40
CA LEU A 180 -3.74 12.22 -17.08
C LEU A 180 -5.23 12.57 -16.99
N LEU A 181 -6.07 11.54 -16.81
CA LEU A 181 -7.51 11.71 -16.70
C LEU A 181 -7.91 11.93 -15.24
N SER A 182 -8.52 13.07 -14.93
CA SER A 182 -9.18 13.34 -13.66
C SER A 182 -10.69 13.15 -13.79
N ALA A 183 -11.28 12.35 -12.90
CA ALA A 183 -12.74 12.20 -12.83
C ALA A 183 -13.45 13.46 -12.31
N HIS A 184 -12.69 14.41 -11.76
CA HIS A 184 -13.14 15.65 -11.14
C HIS A 184 -12.49 16.87 -11.81
N GLU A 185 -12.96 18.06 -11.44
CA GLU A 185 -12.39 19.32 -11.92
C GLU A 185 -10.94 19.51 -11.48
N GLU A 186 -10.60 19.09 -10.27
CA GLU A 186 -9.26 19.22 -9.71
C GLU A 186 -8.58 17.85 -9.55
N ILE A 187 -7.26 17.83 -9.72
CA ILE A 187 -6.42 16.68 -9.39
C ILE A 187 -6.25 16.57 -7.86
N LEU A 188 -5.76 15.44 -7.36
CA LEU A 188 -5.48 15.19 -5.93
C LEU A 188 -6.69 15.46 -5.02
N ALA A 189 -7.93 15.25 -5.53
CA ALA A 189 -9.18 15.52 -4.86
C ALA A 189 -9.30 16.96 -4.31
N GLY A 190 -8.74 17.94 -5.03
CA GLY A 190 -8.80 19.35 -4.64
C GLY A 190 -7.92 19.73 -3.45
N ASP A 191 -6.91 18.93 -3.10
CA ASP A 191 -5.97 19.29 -2.04
C ASP A 191 -5.29 20.63 -2.32
N THR A 192 -4.95 21.38 -1.30
CA THR A 192 -4.38 22.74 -1.41
C THR A 192 -3.08 22.82 -2.23
N ILE A 193 -2.38 21.68 -2.40
CA ILE A 193 -1.20 21.59 -3.27
C ILE A 193 -1.53 21.30 -4.73
N ALA A 194 -2.78 20.97 -5.09
CA ALA A 194 -3.19 20.51 -6.42
C ALA A 194 -2.74 21.47 -7.54
N LYS A 195 -3.00 22.77 -7.39
CA LYS A 195 -2.59 23.77 -8.40
C LYS A 195 -1.06 23.83 -8.58
N GLY A 196 -0.29 23.69 -7.50
CA GLY A 196 1.17 23.65 -7.57
C GLY A 196 1.69 22.40 -8.26
N VAL A 197 1.12 21.25 -7.95
CA VAL A 197 1.43 19.98 -8.61
C VAL A 197 1.08 20.04 -10.09
N GLU A 198 -0.10 20.55 -10.44
CA GLU A 198 -0.54 20.67 -11.83
C GLU A 198 0.40 21.56 -12.65
N SER A 199 0.81 22.70 -12.10
CA SER A 199 1.80 23.57 -12.75
C SER A 199 3.13 22.83 -13.02
N GLU A 200 3.58 22.02 -12.08
CA GLU A 200 4.84 21.27 -12.24
C GLU A 200 4.71 20.14 -13.29
N ILE A 201 3.62 19.38 -13.30
CA ILE A 201 3.43 18.31 -14.30
C ILE A 201 3.17 18.87 -15.70
N ALA A 202 2.51 20.05 -15.81
CA ALA A 202 2.35 20.75 -17.06
C ALA A 202 3.71 21.19 -17.67
N ARG A 203 4.66 21.63 -16.83
CA ARG A 203 6.05 21.93 -17.27
C ARG A 203 6.77 20.71 -17.82
N LEU A 204 6.43 19.52 -17.32
CA LEU A 204 6.93 18.26 -17.88
C LEU A 204 6.23 17.89 -19.20
N GLY A 205 5.12 18.55 -19.54
CA GLY A 205 4.32 18.26 -20.71
C GLY A 205 3.26 17.17 -20.49
N VAL A 206 2.85 16.93 -19.24
CA VAL A 206 1.67 16.10 -18.97
C VAL A 206 0.42 16.90 -19.27
N GLN A 207 -0.48 16.33 -20.07
CA GLN A 207 -1.77 16.90 -20.36
C GLN A 207 -2.80 16.42 -19.33
N VAL A 208 -3.44 17.33 -18.60
CA VAL A 208 -4.50 16.98 -17.65
C VAL A 208 -5.87 17.17 -18.30
N LYS A 209 -6.63 16.08 -18.40
CA LYS A 209 -8.02 16.11 -18.86
C LYS A 209 -8.95 15.98 -17.65
N ARG A 210 -9.69 17.06 -17.37
CA ARG A 210 -10.61 17.16 -16.23
C ARG A 210 -11.99 16.63 -16.58
N ASN A 211 -12.78 16.27 -15.55
CA ASN A 211 -14.14 15.75 -15.71
C ASN A 211 -14.19 14.54 -16.67
N ALA A 212 -13.08 13.80 -16.75
CA ALA A 212 -12.83 12.70 -17.66
C ALA A 212 -12.91 11.36 -16.93
N ARG A 213 -14.08 11.05 -16.35
CA ARG A 213 -14.33 9.78 -15.68
C ARG A 213 -14.35 8.64 -16.69
N VAL A 214 -13.49 7.66 -16.52
CA VAL A 214 -13.49 6.45 -17.35
C VAL A 214 -14.71 5.59 -16.99
N LYS A 215 -15.45 5.18 -18.01
CA LYS A 215 -16.58 4.25 -17.92
C LYS A 215 -16.14 2.81 -18.17
N SER A 216 -15.32 2.60 -19.19
CA SER A 216 -14.80 1.28 -19.57
C SER A 216 -13.54 1.43 -20.40
N SER A 217 -12.76 0.36 -20.48
CA SER A 217 -11.65 0.21 -21.42
C SER A 217 -11.68 -1.18 -22.05
N ARG A 218 -11.17 -1.31 -23.28
CA ARG A 218 -11.03 -2.59 -23.96
C ARG A 218 -9.80 -2.60 -24.86
N PRO A 219 -9.11 -3.75 -24.97
CA PRO A 219 -8.04 -3.91 -25.95
C PRO A 219 -8.62 -3.88 -27.38
N LEU A 220 -7.83 -3.37 -28.32
CA LEU A 220 -8.12 -3.40 -29.75
C LEU A 220 -7.25 -4.45 -30.45
N PRO A 221 -7.67 -4.93 -31.66
CA PRO A 221 -6.91 -5.93 -32.42
C PRO A 221 -5.49 -5.49 -32.81
N ASP A 222 -5.23 -4.20 -32.87
CA ASP A 222 -3.93 -3.60 -33.21
C ASP A 222 -3.00 -3.42 -31.99
N GLY A 223 -3.40 -3.95 -30.83
CA GLY A 223 -2.63 -3.88 -29.58
C GLY A 223 -2.84 -2.59 -28.76
N ARG A 224 -3.56 -1.61 -29.31
CA ARG A 224 -3.93 -0.39 -28.58
C ARG A 224 -5.09 -0.64 -27.62
N THR A 225 -5.39 0.35 -26.80
CA THR A 225 -6.54 0.32 -25.89
C THR A 225 -7.51 1.44 -26.22
N GLU A 226 -8.79 1.10 -26.33
CA GLU A 226 -9.89 2.05 -26.39
C GLU A 226 -10.37 2.34 -24.96
N VAL A 227 -10.39 3.61 -24.59
CA VAL A 227 -10.86 4.10 -23.29
C VAL A 227 -12.11 4.96 -23.51
N LYS A 228 -13.26 4.52 -22.99
CA LYS A 228 -14.53 5.23 -23.10
C LYS A 228 -14.80 6.03 -21.84
N LEU A 229 -15.01 7.33 -21.98
CA LEU A 229 -15.35 8.23 -20.90
C LEU A 229 -16.87 8.25 -20.63
N ALA A 230 -17.26 8.70 -19.45
CA ALA A 230 -18.66 8.80 -19.04
C ALA A 230 -19.47 9.82 -19.86
N ASN A 231 -18.81 10.83 -20.42
CA ASN A 231 -19.40 11.83 -21.32
C ASN A 231 -19.59 11.33 -22.77
N GLY A 232 -19.23 10.06 -23.04
CA GLY A 232 -19.34 9.44 -24.38
C GLY A 232 -18.10 9.58 -25.25
N GLU A 233 -17.13 10.40 -24.87
CA GLU A 233 -15.85 10.51 -25.59
C GLU A 233 -15.07 9.19 -25.56
N VAL A 234 -14.36 8.91 -26.65
CA VAL A 234 -13.51 7.73 -26.80
C VAL A 234 -12.07 8.17 -27.08
N ILE A 235 -11.13 7.64 -26.33
CA ILE A 235 -9.70 7.87 -26.50
C ILE A 235 -9.05 6.53 -26.89
N THR A 236 -8.28 6.51 -27.97
CA THR A 236 -7.45 5.36 -28.33
C THR A 236 -6.00 5.66 -27.95
N THR A 237 -5.35 4.74 -27.26
CA THR A 237 -4.00 4.92 -26.72
C THR A 237 -3.14 3.67 -26.90
N ASP A 238 -1.82 3.84 -27.02
CA ASP A 238 -0.88 2.72 -27.09
C ASP A 238 -0.80 2.01 -25.73
N LEU A 239 -0.90 2.77 -24.63
CA LEU A 239 -0.86 2.22 -23.28
C LEU A 239 -1.88 2.91 -22.38
N TYR A 240 -2.70 2.13 -21.71
CA TYR A 240 -3.63 2.57 -20.69
C TYR A 240 -3.17 2.09 -19.31
N LEU A 241 -2.99 3.03 -18.38
CA LEU A 241 -2.55 2.77 -17.01
C LEU A 241 -3.63 3.23 -16.00
N PRO A 242 -4.53 2.35 -15.57
CA PRO A 242 -5.46 2.65 -14.50
C PRO A 242 -4.73 2.71 -13.15
N THR A 243 -4.86 3.85 -12.45
CA THR A 243 -4.27 4.07 -11.12
C THR A 243 -5.34 4.29 -10.04
N MET A 244 -6.59 4.04 -10.39
CA MET A 244 -7.76 4.25 -9.55
C MET A 244 -8.32 2.93 -9.04
N GLY A 245 -9.04 3.03 -7.94
CA GLY A 245 -9.74 1.90 -7.32
C GLY A 245 -8.81 1.03 -6.48
N LEU A 246 -9.18 0.95 -5.20
CA LEU A 246 -8.60 0.00 -4.26
C LEU A 246 -9.71 -0.92 -3.78
N VAL A 247 -9.42 -2.21 -3.69
CA VAL A 247 -10.33 -3.24 -3.19
C VAL A 247 -9.72 -3.82 -1.91
N PRO A 248 -10.38 -3.71 -0.75
CA PRO A 248 -9.87 -4.30 0.47
C PRO A 248 -9.80 -5.83 0.36
N ASN A 249 -8.74 -6.42 0.91
CA ASN A 249 -8.53 -7.88 0.91
C ASN A 249 -9.23 -8.50 2.12
N THR A 250 -10.54 -8.60 2.06
CA THR A 250 -11.43 -9.00 3.17
C THR A 250 -12.32 -10.20 2.85
N GLU A 251 -12.12 -10.85 1.71
CA GLU A 251 -12.96 -11.95 1.23
C GLU A 251 -12.98 -13.16 2.17
N TYR A 252 -11.98 -13.28 3.04
CA TYR A 252 -11.87 -14.33 4.04
C TYR A 252 -12.63 -14.03 5.36
N LEU A 253 -13.22 -12.84 5.47
CA LEU A 253 -13.95 -12.39 6.66
C LEU A 253 -15.46 -12.51 6.48
N ASP A 254 -16.17 -12.75 7.59
CA ASP A 254 -17.62 -12.65 7.65
C ASP A 254 -18.05 -11.19 7.38
N VAL A 255 -19.08 -11.01 6.55
CA VAL A 255 -19.60 -9.68 6.16
C VAL A 255 -20.00 -8.81 7.36
N LYS A 256 -20.41 -9.40 8.49
CA LYS A 256 -20.73 -8.67 9.73
C LYS A 256 -19.55 -7.92 10.37
N LEU A 257 -18.31 -8.26 9.97
CA LEU A 257 -17.09 -7.58 10.42
C LEU A 257 -16.71 -6.40 9.51
N LEU A 258 -17.45 -6.20 8.42
CA LEU A 258 -17.14 -5.23 7.37
C LEU A 258 -18.08 -4.02 7.40
N ASP A 259 -17.63 -2.91 6.86
CA ASP A 259 -18.47 -1.77 6.53
C ASP A 259 -19.12 -1.94 5.13
N GLU A 260 -19.97 -1.00 4.74
CA GLU A 260 -20.68 -0.99 3.44
C GLU A 260 -19.75 -0.95 2.21
N ARG A 261 -18.46 -0.61 2.38
CA ARG A 261 -17.43 -0.59 1.36
C ARG A 261 -16.47 -1.77 1.47
N ASN A 262 -16.82 -2.79 2.25
CA ASN A 262 -16.04 -3.99 2.53
C ASN A 262 -14.71 -3.76 3.28
N TYR A 263 -14.51 -2.61 3.94
CA TYR A 263 -13.39 -2.43 4.86
C TYR A 263 -13.71 -3.02 6.23
N VAL A 264 -12.68 -3.43 6.98
CA VAL A 264 -12.89 -3.94 8.35
C VAL A 264 -13.43 -2.85 9.26
N SER A 265 -14.54 -3.16 9.94
CA SER A 265 -15.22 -2.28 10.89
C SER A 265 -14.49 -2.32 12.23
N VAL A 266 -13.91 -1.19 12.65
CA VAL A 266 -13.14 -1.08 13.90
C VAL A 266 -13.69 0.00 14.83
N ASP A 267 -13.35 -0.10 16.12
CA ASP A 267 -13.55 0.96 17.11
C ASP A 267 -12.37 1.97 17.10
N GLU A 268 -12.39 2.92 18.01
CA GLU A 268 -11.35 3.94 18.14
C GLU A 268 -9.98 3.38 18.57
N CYS A 269 -9.93 2.17 19.12
CA CYS A 269 -8.72 1.44 19.47
C CYS A 269 -8.18 0.59 18.30
N LEU A 270 -8.77 0.70 17.11
CA LEU A 270 -8.57 -0.19 15.96
C LEU A 270 -8.88 -1.67 16.27
N ARG A 271 -9.66 -1.95 17.29
CA ARG A 271 -10.16 -3.29 17.57
C ARG A 271 -11.36 -3.56 16.67
N VAL A 272 -11.43 -4.76 16.11
CA VAL A 272 -12.52 -5.19 15.24
C VAL A 272 -13.83 -5.23 16.03
N LYS A 273 -14.87 -4.57 15.53
CA LYS A 273 -16.18 -4.55 16.20
C LYS A 273 -16.74 -5.96 16.29
N GLY A 274 -17.18 -6.34 17.48
CA GLY A 274 -17.67 -7.70 17.76
C GLY A 274 -16.57 -8.72 18.08
N ALA A 275 -15.32 -8.27 18.31
CA ALA A 275 -14.21 -9.13 18.75
C ALA A 275 -13.40 -8.45 19.87
N ASP A 276 -12.96 -9.23 20.86
CA ASP A 276 -12.22 -8.70 22.01
C ASP A 276 -10.70 -8.75 21.83
N ASN A 277 -10.22 -9.60 20.93
CA ASN A 277 -8.79 -9.92 20.76
C ASN A 277 -8.32 -9.83 19.31
N ILE A 278 -9.02 -9.06 18.48
CA ILE A 278 -8.69 -8.86 17.05
C ILE A 278 -8.59 -7.37 16.75
N TRP A 279 -7.49 -6.95 16.14
CA TRP A 279 -7.26 -5.59 15.66
C TRP A 279 -7.06 -5.56 14.15
N ALA A 280 -7.23 -4.40 13.54
CA ALA A 280 -6.90 -4.19 12.15
C ALA A 280 -6.08 -2.92 11.96
N CYS A 281 -5.14 -2.93 11.00
CA CYS A 281 -4.34 -1.75 10.66
C CYS A 281 -3.92 -1.72 9.20
N GLY A 282 -3.55 -0.52 8.72
CA GLY A 282 -3.20 -0.28 7.33
C GLY A 282 -4.44 -0.14 6.44
N ASP A 283 -4.24 -0.37 5.14
CA ASP A 283 -5.24 -0.07 4.12
C ASP A 283 -6.49 -0.98 4.18
N ILE A 284 -6.53 -1.98 5.05
CA ILE A 284 -7.73 -2.79 5.29
C ILE A 284 -8.80 -2.06 6.13
N VAL A 285 -8.38 -0.99 6.82
CA VAL A 285 -9.27 -0.11 7.59
C VAL A 285 -9.58 1.14 6.77
N ALA A 286 -10.84 1.51 6.70
CA ALA A 286 -11.26 2.71 5.98
C ALA A 286 -10.58 3.96 6.54
N SER A 287 -10.00 4.76 5.68
CA SER A 287 -9.40 6.05 6.04
C SER A 287 -9.64 7.08 4.95
N ALA A 288 -9.62 8.36 5.31
CA ALA A 288 -9.76 9.45 4.35
C ALA A 288 -8.58 9.49 3.34
N ARG A 289 -7.39 9.11 3.80
CA ARG A 289 -6.19 8.99 2.96
C ARG A 289 -5.33 7.85 3.49
N ALA A 290 -5.30 6.75 2.74
CA ALA A 290 -4.38 5.65 3.00
C ALA A 290 -2.92 6.09 2.75
N GLY A 291 -1.97 5.54 3.48
CA GLY A 291 -0.57 5.86 3.28
C GLY A 291 0.35 5.25 4.33
N PHE A 292 1.64 5.24 4.01
CA PHE A 292 2.70 4.66 4.81
C PHE A 292 2.72 5.15 6.27
N PHE A 293 2.74 6.47 6.48
CA PHE A 293 2.81 7.03 7.83
C PHE A 293 1.59 6.70 8.69
N LEU A 294 0.41 6.66 8.08
CA LEU A 294 -0.82 6.27 8.79
C LEU A 294 -0.76 4.79 9.18
N ALA A 295 -0.38 3.92 8.25
CA ALA A 295 -0.26 2.49 8.51
C ALA A 295 0.77 2.20 9.62
N ASP A 296 1.92 2.89 9.61
CA ASP A 296 2.96 2.75 10.65
C ASP A 296 2.47 3.23 12.03
N LYS A 297 1.77 4.36 12.07
CA LYS A 297 1.16 4.85 13.31
C LYS A 297 0.07 3.92 13.85
N GLN A 298 -0.78 3.41 12.98
CA GLN A 298 -1.79 2.42 13.36
C GLN A 298 -1.14 1.16 13.92
N ALA A 299 -0.08 0.65 13.28
CA ALA A 299 0.68 -0.50 13.77
C ALA A 299 1.23 -0.26 15.18
N ALA A 300 1.83 0.91 15.44
CA ALA A 300 2.32 1.27 16.78
C ALA A 300 1.20 1.30 17.83
N GLY A 301 0.06 1.86 17.48
CA GLY A 301 -1.11 1.91 18.36
C GLY A 301 -1.70 0.52 18.64
N VAL A 302 -1.80 -0.34 17.62
CA VAL A 302 -2.25 -1.73 17.76
C VAL A 302 -1.32 -2.52 18.70
N VAL A 303 0.00 -2.40 18.53
CA VAL A 303 0.97 -3.03 19.44
C VAL A 303 0.74 -2.58 20.88
N LYS A 304 0.58 -1.28 21.10
CA LYS A 304 0.31 -0.75 22.44
C LYS A 304 -0.99 -1.31 23.04
N ASN A 305 -2.02 -1.45 22.23
CA ASN A 305 -3.30 -2.00 22.70
C ASN A 305 -3.22 -3.52 22.95
N ILE A 306 -2.43 -4.26 22.17
CA ILE A 306 -2.14 -5.67 22.47
C ILE A 306 -1.40 -5.80 23.81
N GLU A 307 -0.38 -4.96 24.07
CA GLU A 307 0.32 -4.94 25.38
C GLU A 307 -0.63 -4.67 26.54
N LEU A 308 -1.54 -3.72 26.38
CA LEU A 308 -2.54 -3.40 27.39
C LEU A 308 -3.51 -4.56 27.61
N ALA A 309 -3.95 -5.22 26.53
CA ALA A 309 -4.82 -6.39 26.60
C ALA A 309 -4.15 -7.57 27.33
N ILE A 310 -2.87 -7.84 27.06
CA ILE A 310 -2.07 -8.85 27.79
C ILE A 310 -2.04 -8.56 29.28
N LYS A 311 -1.95 -7.29 29.67
CA LYS A 311 -1.91 -6.83 31.07
C LYS A 311 -3.30 -6.67 31.71
N GLY A 312 -4.38 -7.00 31.00
CA GLY A 312 -5.76 -6.80 31.47
C GLY A 312 -6.12 -5.30 31.69
N LYS A 313 -5.44 -4.38 30.98
CA LYS A 313 -5.65 -2.94 31.10
C LYS A 313 -6.55 -2.40 30.00
N ASN A 314 -7.18 -1.25 30.26
CA ASN A 314 -7.99 -0.55 29.27
C ASN A 314 -7.14 -0.13 28.07
N GLN A 315 -7.69 -0.31 26.89
CA GLN A 315 -7.06 0.07 25.63
C GLN A 315 -7.17 1.59 25.38
N LEU A 316 -6.30 2.09 24.53
CA LEU A 316 -6.20 3.50 24.22
C LEU A 316 -6.71 3.79 22.81
N ALA A 317 -7.49 4.85 22.66
CA ALA A 317 -7.88 5.34 21.36
C ALA A 317 -6.66 5.74 20.50
N ILE A 318 -6.61 5.23 19.28
CA ILE A 318 -5.53 5.50 18.33
C ILE A 318 -5.93 6.72 17.51
N LYS A 319 -5.48 7.88 17.96
CA LYS A 319 -5.73 9.15 17.25
C LYS A 319 -5.10 9.13 15.86
N GLY A 320 -5.77 9.71 14.88
CA GLY A 320 -5.23 9.94 13.53
C GLY A 320 -3.89 10.70 13.56
N MET A 321 -3.29 10.97 12.40
CA MET A 321 -2.05 11.75 12.32
C MET A 321 -2.25 13.11 12.99
N PRO A 322 -1.33 13.56 13.88
CA PRO A 322 -1.49 14.83 14.59
C PRO A 322 -1.44 16.03 13.63
N VAL A 323 -0.72 15.86 12.52
CA VAL A 323 -0.65 16.83 11.43
C VAL A 323 -0.75 16.03 10.12
N ASP A 324 -1.67 16.44 9.26
CA ASP A 324 -1.78 15.84 7.93
C ASP A 324 -0.60 16.30 7.06
N VAL A 325 0.22 15.32 6.63
CA VAL A 325 1.38 15.56 5.77
C VAL A 325 1.07 14.97 4.40
N PHE A 326 1.21 15.80 3.38
CA PHE A 326 1.00 15.35 2.02
C PHE A 326 2.11 15.85 1.09
N PHE A 327 2.83 14.91 0.48
CA PHE A 327 3.88 15.18 -0.50
C PHE A 327 3.57 14.43 -1.80
N CYS A 328 3.58 15.15 -2.92
CA CYS A 328 3.43 14.62 -4.26
C CYS A 328 4.66 14.98 -5.09
N CYS A 329 5.35 13.97 -5.60
CA CYS A 329 6.54 14.16 -6.42
C CYS A 329 6.14 14.45 -7.86
N THR A 330 6.90 15.33 -8.53
CA THR A 330 6.67 15.72 -9.93
C THR A 330 7.94 15.47 -10.74
N GLY A 331 8.23 14.18 -10.93
CA GLY A 331 9.52 13.70 -11.43
C GLY A 331 10.58 13.62 -10.33
N ARG A 332 11.86 13.45 -10.73
CA ARG A 332 12.95 13.06 -9.82
C ARG A 332 13.62 14.21 -9.09
N ASN A 333 13.31 15.45 -9.40
CA ASN A 333 13.99 16.63 -8.86
C ASN A 333 13.04 17.67 -8.24
N ARG A 334 11.74 17.44 -8.31
CA ARG A 334 10.72 18.39 -7.83
C ARG A 334 9.54 17.69 -7.18
N GLY A 335 8.74 18.47 -6.49
CA GLY A 335 7.49 18.04 -5.90
C GLY A 335 6.77 19.22 -5.26
N ALA A 336 5.54 19.03 -4.86
CA ALA A 336 4.81 19.95 -4.02
C ALA A 336 4.27 19.22 -2.79
N GLY A 337 4.17 19.92 -1.69
CA GLY A 337 3.72 19.31 -0.44
C GLY A 337 3.25 20.32 0.58
N ARG A 338 2.63 19.79 1.63
CA ARG A 338 2.21 20.54 2.82
C ARG A 338 2.37 19.72 4.10
N ILE A 339 2.55 20.44 5.19
CA ILE A 339 2.49 19.93 6.56
C ILE A 339 1.39 20.73 7.27
N GLY A 340 0.27 20.07 7.59
CA GLY A 340 -0.95 20.75 7.98
C GLY A 340 -1.43 21.70 6.87
N TRP A 341 -1.53 22.96 7.18
CA TRP A 341 -1.93 24.04 6.25
C TRP A 341 -0.76 24.71 5.54
N VAL A 342 0.47 24.44 5.99
CA VAL A 342 1.68 25.14 5.50
C VAL A 342 2.22 24.38 4.29
N LYS A 343 2.28 25.04 3.15
CA LYS A 343 2.97 24.55 1.95
C LYS A 343 4.48 24.58 2.20
N VAL A 344 5.16 23.51 1.77
CA VAL A 344 6.61 23.39 1.91
C VAL A 344 7.32 23.58 0.57
N PRO A 345 8.57 24.06 0.56
CA PRO A 345 9.36 24.22 -0.67
C PRO A 345 9.55 22.89 -1.40
N SER A 346 9.62 22.94 -2.75
CA SER A 346 9.83 21.78 -3.59
C SER A 346 11.11 21.00 -3.26
N LEU A 347 12.19 21.71 -2.89
CA LEU A 347 13.45 21.09 -2.44
C LEU A 347 13.25 20.23 -1.19
N PHE A 348 12.41 20.66 -0.24
CA PHE A 348 12.09 19.87 0.94
C PHE A 348 11.34 18.58 0.55
N VAL A 349 10.33 18.69 -0.31
CA VAL A 349 9.60 17.51 -0.80
C VAL A 349 10.53 16.54 -1.52
N TRP A 350 11.46 17.08 -2.33
CA TRP A 350 12.46 16.28 -3.03
C TRP A 350 13.38 15.54 -2.06
N THR A 351 13.92 16.22 -1.04
CA THR A 351 14.84 15.60 -0.07
C THR A 351 14.18 14.51 0.75
N VAL A 352 12.92 14.71 1.16
CA VAL A 352 12.20 13.80 2.06
C VAL A 352 11.59 12.61 1.28
N LYS A 353 11.02 12.85 0.09
CA LYS A 353 10.33 11.83 -0.69
C LYS A 353 10.90 11.66 -2.10
N GLY A 354 11.12 12.76 -2.82
CA GLY A 354 11.37 12.75 -4.26
C GLY A 354 12.66 12.04 -4.66
N LYS A 355 13.69 12.07 -3.82
CA LYS A 355 14.99 11.46 -4.11
C LYS A 355 14.89 9.95 -4.37
N THR A 356 14.14 9.22 -3.54
CA THR A 356 14.07 7.75 -3.59
C THR A 356 12.65 7.19 -3.51
N LEU A 357 11.61 8.02 -3.38
CA LEU A 357 10.25 7.62 -3.03
C LEU A 357 10.21 6.72 -1.77
N GLY A 358 11.15 6.91 -0.87
CA GLY A 358 11.29 6.14 0.37
C GLY A 358 11.95 4.78 0.20
N ALA A 359 12.36 4.36 -1.01
CA ALA A 359 12.95 3.04 -1.25
C ALA A 359 14.21 2.76 -0.40
N HIS A 360 14.94 3.80 0.04
CA HIS A 360 16.08 3.64 0.96
C HIS A 360 15.70 3.12 2.36
N TRP A 361 14.40 3.09 2.69
CA TRP A 361 13.91 2.50 3.92
C TRP A 361 13.50 1.03 3.78
N THR A 362 13.41 0.50 2.56
CA THR A 362 12.88 -0.86 2.30
C THR A 362 13.57 -1.91 3.17
N GLN A 363 14.92 -1.96 3.13
CA GLN A 363 15.70 -2.90 3.93
C GLN A 363 15.53 -2.67 5.44
N LYS A 364 15.57 -1.39 5.88
CA LYS A 364 15.42 -1.04 7.29
C LYS A 364 14.03 -1.42 7.81
N TYR A 365 13.02 -1.25 6.98
CA TYR A 365 11.65 -1.60 7.31
C TYR A 365 11.48 -3.12 7.42
N THR A 366 12.08 -3.87 6.49
CA THR A 366 11.98 -5.33 6.46
C THR A 366 12.73 -6.00 7.60
N ASN A 367 13.90 -5.47 8.01
CA ASN A 367 14.73 -6.04 9.07
C ASN A 367 14.50 -5.41 10.46
N GLY A 368 13.52 -4.54 10.62
CA GLY A 368 13.15 -3.94 11.90
C GLY A 368 14.08 -2.83 12.40
N THR A 369 15.10 -2.40 11.63
CA THR A 369 16.01 -1.31 12.05
C THR A 369 15.45 0.09 11.76
N TYR A 370 14.26 0.16 11.17
CA TYR A 370 13.52 1.42 10.97
C TYR A 370 13.00 2.00 12.29
N TRP A 371 12.68 1.16 13.26
CA TRP A 371 12.14 1.52 14.58
C TRP A 371 13.17 1.44 15.70
#